data_983263dd5e2141712550238e4bb5e5df
#
_entry.id   983263dd5e2141712550238e4bb5e5df
#
_cell.length_a   1.000
_cell.length_b   1.000
_cell.length_c   1.000
_cell.angle_alpha   90.00
_cell.angle_beta   90.00
_cell.angle_gamma   90.00
#
_symmetry.space_group_name_H-M   'P 1'
#
loop_
_entity.id
_entity.type
_entity.pdbx_description
1 polymer ?
#
loop_
_entity_poly.entity_id
_entity_poly.type
_entity_poly.pdbx_seq_one_letter_code
_entity_poly.pdbx_strand_id
1 'polypeptide(L)'
;MTTPELTAPETATLRAADGVDIDACHDPASIDPASVDVQGGSLALVVAHGFTGSWRRASLRRIASVLATTGGVVSFDFRGHGRSGGASTVGDREVLDLEAAVRWAWDLGYERVCTLGFSMGAAVAVRHAGLHHEVDAVAAVSGPSRWYYRGTTPMRRAHWVIERPLGRLVGRLALRTRISADGWDPVPEPPHEVAARISPVPLLIVHGDADRYFPLEHAEKLYAAAAEPKELWIEPGFGHAETAVPDDLLRRIAAWLATAR
;
A
#
# COMPACT_ATOMS: atom_id res chain seq x y z
N MET A 1 1.54 -3.98 -39.23
CA MET A 1 1.87 -3.52 -37.88
C MET A 1 0.56 -3.61 -37.09
N THR A 2 0.36 -4.69 -36.36
CA THR A 2 -0.78 -4.85 -35.42
C THR A 2 -0.47 -3.99 -34.20
N THR A 3 -1.32 -2.99 -33.95
CA THR A 3 -1.33 -2.24 -32.69
C THR A 3 -1.47 -3.24 -31.55
N PRO A 4 -0.60 -3.22 -30.51
CA PRO A 4 -0.78 -4.11 -29.36
C PRO A 4 -2.15 -3.80 -28.75
N GLU A 5 -2.98 -4.81 -28.65
CA GLU A 5 -4.27 -4.74 -27.99
C GLU A 5 -3.99 -4.48 -26.49
N LEU A 6 -4.26 -3.26 -26.03
CA LEU A 6 -4.23 -2.94 -24.59
C LEU A 6 -5.23 -3.87 -23.91
N THR A 7 -4.74 -4.87 -23.21
CA THR A 7 -5.57 -5.78 -22.44
C THR A 7 -6.37 -4.97 -21.41
N ALA A 8 -7.68 -5.14 -21.40
CA ALA A 8 -8.57 -4.42 -20.49
C ALA A 8 -8.25 -4.80 -19.02
N PRO A 9 -8.47 -3.88 -18.06
CA PRO A 9 -8.33 -4.21 -16.63
C PRO A 9 -9.20 -5.41 -16.25
N GLU A 10 -8.62 -6.35 -15.52
CA GLU A 10 -9.31 -7.53 -15.01
C GLU A 10 -9.69 -7.32 -13.53
N THR A 11 -10.93 -7.65 -13.16
CA THR A 11 -11.36 -7.58 -11.75
C THR A 11 -11.54 -8.98 -11.19
N ALA A 12 -11.14 -9.18 -9.94
CA ALA A 12 -11.26 -10.45 -9.24
C ALA A 12 -11.77 -10.25 -7.81
N THR A 13 -12.33 -11.30 -7.25
CA THR A 13 -12.56 -11.42 -5.81
C THR A 13 -11.55 -12.40 -5.26
N LEU A 14 -10.61 -11.89 -4.47
CA LEU A 14 -9.58 -12.70 -3.82
C LEU A 14 -10.10 -13.20 -2.47
N ARG A 15 -9.49 -14.25 -1.95
CA ARG A 15 -9.83 -14.81 -0.64
C ARG A 15 -8.67 -14.64 0.33
N ALA A 16 -8.81 -13.77 1.33
CA ALA A 16 -7.85 -13.68 2.43
C ALA A 16 -7.81 -14.98 3.24
N ALA A 17 -6.71 -15.25 3.92
CA ALA A 17 -6.51 -16.52 4.66
C ALA A 17 -7.55 -16.76 5.76
N ASP A 18 -8.13 -15.71 6.32
CA ASP A 18 -9.21 -15.79 7.31
C ASP A 18 -10.62 -15.79 6.68
N GLY A 19 -10.69 -15.96 5.37
CA GLY A 19 -11.95 -16.14 4.65
C GLY A 19 -12.68 -14.85 4.27
N VAL A 20 -12.07 -13.68 4.36
CA VAL A 20 -12.65 -12.41 3.90
C VAL A 20 -12.48 -12.28 2.38
N ASP A 21 -13.55 -11.88 1.69
CA ASP A 21 -13.52 -11.60 0.26
C ASP A 21 -12.94 -10.20 0.00
N ILE A 22 -11.95 -10.13 -0.88
CA ILE A 22 -11.20 -8.92 -1.23
C ILE A 22 -11.42 -8.58 -2.70
N ASP A 23 -11.99 -7.41 -2.95
CA ASP A 23 -12.23 -6.88 -4.29
C ASP A 23 -10.93 -6.30 -4.85
N ALA A 24 -10.49 -6.80 -6.00
CA ALA A 24 -9.21 -6.46 -6.61
C ALA A 24 -9.34 -6.17 -8.11
N CYS A 25 -8.32 -5.50 -8.65
CA CYS A 25 -8.19 -5.17 -10.06
C CYS A 25 -6.74 -5.34 -10.48
N HIS A 26 -6.53 -6.00 -11.60
CA HIS A 26 -5.26 -6.07 -12.30
C HIS A 26 -5.32 -5.17 -13.53
N ASP A 27 -4.41 -4.22 -13.62
CA ASP A 27 -4.15 -3.40 -14.79
C ASP A 27 -2.85 -3.94 -15.44
N PRO A 28 -2.91 -4.57 -16.63
CA PRO A 28 -1.73 -5.06 -17.31
C PRO A 28 -0.75 -3.91 -17.63
N ALA A 29 0.54 -4.25 -17.76
CA ALA A 29 1.54 -3.27 -18.17
C ALA A 29 1.15 -2.65 -19.51
N SER A 30 1.22 -1.32 -19.60
CA SER A 30 0.91 -0.57 -20.81
C SER A 30 2.12 -0.39 -21.75
N ILE A 31 3.16 -1.19 -21.56
CA ILE A 31 4.43 -1.12 -22.27
C ILE A 31 4.48 -2.23 -23.33
N ASP A 32 5.07 -1.92 -24.49
CA ASP A 32 5.50 -2.96 -25.43
C ASP A 32 6.56 -3.84 -24.72
N PRO A 33 6.30 -5.15 -24.52
CA PRO A 33 7.25 -6.06 -23.89
C PRO A 33 8.64 -6.06 -24.55
N ALA A 34 8.72 -5.66 -25.83
CA ALA A 34 9.97 -5.55 -26.57
C ALA A 34 10.77 -4.27 -26.29
N SER A 35 10.18 -3.29 -25.59
CA SER A 35 10.80 -1.97 -25.35
C SER A 35 11.42 -1.81 -23.97
N VAL A 36 11.18 -2.76 -23.05
CA VAL A 36 11.76 -2.75 -21.70
C VAL A 36 12.82 -3.82 -21.59
N ASP A 37 14.06 -3.39 -21.61
CA ASP A 37 15.19 -4.21 -21.16
C ASP A 37 15.10 -4.36 -19.62
N VAL A 38 14.05 -5.06 -19.16
CA VAL A 38 13.94 -5.44 -17.75
C VAL A 38 14.86 -6.64 -17.56
N GLN A 39 16.13 -6.37 -17.27
CA GLN A 39 17.02 -7.38 -16.73
C GLN A 39 16.45 -7.93 -15.42
N GLY A 40 15.43 -8.80 -15.47
CA GLY A 40 14.86 -9.35 -14.27
C GLY A 40 13.42 -9.85 -14.35
N GLY A 41 12.90 -10.12 -15.54
CA GLY A 41 11.56 -10.72 -15.69
C GLY A 41 10.39 -9.73 -15.58
N SER A 42 9.15 -10.23 -15.70
CA SER A 42 7.94 -9.41 -15.63
C SER A 42 7.64 -8.95 -14.20
N LEU A 43 7.36 -7.65 -14.02
CA LEU A 43 7.15 -7.01 -12.71
C LEU A 43 5.66 -6.74 -12.45
N ALA A 44 5.18 -7.10 -11.25
CA ALA A 44 3.93 -6.61 -10.69
C ALA A 44 4.16 -5.62 -9.54
N LEU A 45 3.39 -4.54 -9.53
CA LEU A 45 3.32 -3.56 -8.45
C LEU A 45 1.97 -3.71 -7.72
N VAL A 46 2.00 -4.21 -6.50
CA VAL A 46 0.80 -4.37 -5.66
C VAL A 46 0.58 -3.10 -4.84
N VAL A 47 -0.53 -2.41 -5.08
CA VAL A 47 -0.82 -1.09 -4.52
C VAL A 47 -1.80 -1.18 -3.37
N ALA A 48 -1.36 -0.80 -2.17
CA ALA A 48 -2.11 -0.80 -0.92
C ALA A 48 -2.52 0.63 -0.52
N HIS A 49 -3.82 0.94 -0.55
CA HIS A 49 -4.36 2.26 -0.29
C HIS A 49 -4.35 2.68 1.19
N GLY A 50 -4.48 3.97 1.47
CA GLY A 50 -4.65 4.51 2.82
C GLY A 50 -6.03 4.23 3.44
N PHE A 51 -6.16 4.52 4.75
CA PHE A 51 -7.43 4.41 5.47
C PHE A 51 -8.54 5.20 4.76
N THR A 52 -9.71 4.61 4.61
CA THR A 52 -10.85 5.10 3.81
C THR A 52 -10.62 5.19 2.30
N GLY A 53 -9.51 4.66 1.78
CA GLY A 53 -9.23 4.55 0.35
C GLY A 53 -10.08 3.49 -0.36
N SER A 54 -9.92 3.40 -1.68
CA SER A 54 -10.42 2.30 -2.52
C SER A 54 -9.72 2.38 -3.87
N TRP A 55 -9.42 1.23 -4.47
CA TRP A 55 -8.79 1.18 -5.78
C TRP A 55 -9.63 1.84 -6.89
N ARG A 56 -10.95 1.96 -6.68
CA ARG A 56 -11.86 2.63 -7.62
C ARG A 56 -11.84 4.15 -7.54
N ARG A 57 -11.18 4.75 -6.55
CA ARG A 57 -11.07 6.21 -6.44
C ARG A 57 -10.17 6.76 -7.53
N ALA A 58 -10.48 7.96 -8.01
CA ALA A 58 -9.73 8.61 -9.09
C ALA A 58 -8.22 8.73 -8.78
N SER A 59 -7.84 8.98 -7.52
CA SER A 59 -6.43 9.04 -7.09
C SER A 59 -5.72 7.70 -7.31
N LEU A 60 -6.33 6.57 -6.88
CA LEU A 60 -5.74 5.24 -7.04
C LEU A 60 -5.73 4.80 -8.51
N ARG A 61 -6.79 5.11 -9.28
CA ARG A 61 -6.83 4.84 -10.73
C ARG A 61 -5.73 5.60 -11.48
N ARG A 62 -5.49 6.89 -11.13
CA ARG A 62 -4.37 7.66 -11.66
C ARG A 62 -3.03 7.01 -11.30
N ILE A 63 -2.84 6.62 -10.03
CA ILE A 63 -1.62 5.93 -9.59
C ILE A 63 -1.42 4.66 -10.40
N ALA A 64 -2.44 3.80 -10.52
CA ALA A 64 -2.35 2.57 -11.31
C ALA A 64 -1.96 2.85 -12.77
N SER A 65 -2.56 3.86 -13.40
CA SER A 65 -2.22 4.26 -14.78
C SER A 65 -0.77 4.73 -14.94
N VAL A 66 -0.22 5.47 -13.97
CA VAL A 66 1.18 5.88 -13.99
C VAL A 66 2.11 4.68 -13.80
N LEU A 67 1.81 3.81 -12.84
CA LEU A 67 2.63 2.64 -12.52
C LEU A 67 2.59 1.59 -13.63
N ALA A 68 1.48 1.47 -14.36
CA ALA A 68 1.34 0.55 -15.50
C ALA A 68 2.34 0.83 -16.64
N THR A 69 2.96 2.01 -16.65
CA THR A 69 4.09 2.30 -17.56
C THR A 69 5.41 1.61 -17.16
N THR A 70 5.46 0.95 -16.01
CA THR A 70 6.67 0.26 -15.50
C THR A 70 6.45 -1.24 -15.37
N GLY A 71 5.24 -1.69 -15.03
CA GLY A 71 4.90 -3.10 -14.83
C GLY A 71 3.40 -3.29 -14.71
N GLY A 72 2.92 -4.52 -14.55
CA GLY A 72 1.52 -4.76 -14.22
C GLY A 72 1.18 -4.22 -12.83
N VAL A 73 -0.06 -3.79 -12.63
CA VAL A 73 -0.49 -3.22 -11.36
C VAL A 73 -1.65 -4.02 -10.77
N VAL A 74 -1.47 -4.53 -9.57
CA VAL A 74 -2.54 -5.14 -8.78
C VAL A 74 -2.99 -4.13 -7.73
N SER A 75 -4.23 -3.67 -7.83
CA SER A 75 -4.87 -2.79 -6.85
C SER A 75 -6.03 -3.52 -6.18
N PHE A 76 -6.29 -3.27 -4.90
CA PHE A 76 -7.37 -3.94 -4.18
C PHE A 76 -7.97 -3.01 -3.12
N ASP A 77 -9.17 -3.36 -2.65
CA ASP A 77 -9.79 -2.72 -1.49
C ASP A 77 -9.49 -3.54 -0.24
N PHE A 78 -8.90 -2.96 0.78
CA PHE A 78 -8.75 -3.61 2.07
C PHE A 78 -10.10 -4.03 2.66
N ARG A 79 -10.11 -5.03 3.54
CA ARG A 79 -11.31 -5.42 4.30
C ARG A 79 -12.05 -4.21 4.86
N GLY A 80 -13.36 -4.25 4.80
CA GLY A 80 -14.20 -3.15 5.26
C GLY A 80 -14.23 -1.92 4.34
N HIS A 81 -13.42 -1.85 3.29
CA HIS A 81 -13.40 -0.76 2.32
C HIS A 81 -14.06 -1.15 1.00
N GLY A 82 -14.52 -0.17 0.26
CA GLY A 82 -15.07 -0.33 -1.08
C GLY A 82 -16.06 -1.48 -1.20
N ARG A 83 -15.73 -2.51 -2.00
CA ARG A 83 -16.54 -3.72 -2.20
C ARG A 83 -16.03 -4.93 -1.44
N SER A 84 -14.87 -4.87 -0.79
CA SER A 84 -14.34 -5.97 0.01
C SER A 84 -15.24 -6.30 1.21
N GLY A 85 -15.24 -7.56 1.62
CA GLY A 85 -15.95 -8.05 2.79
C GLY A 85 -15.39 -7.58 4.12
N GLY A 86 -15.88 -8.13 5.21
CA GLY A 86 -15.35 -7.91 6.55
C GLY A 86 -15.48 -6.48 7.08
N ALA A 87 -14.63 -6.15 8.06
CA ALA A 87 -14.48 -4.83 8.65
C ALA A 87 -12.99 -4.52 8.87
N SER A 88 -12.60 -3.27 8.67
CA SER A 88 -11.22 -2.83 8.86
C SER A 88 -10.79 -2.94 10.32
N THR A 89 -9.63 -3.51 10.53
CA THR A 89 -8.92 -3.57 11.81
C THR A 89 -7.80 -2.52 11.90
N VAL A 90 -7.75 -1.63 10.92
CA VAL A 90 -6.85 -0.47 10.83
C VAL A 90 -5.36 -0.85 10.90
N GLY A 91 -4.97 -1.84 10.11
CA GLY A 91 -3.57 -2.24 9.92
C GLY A 91 -3.16 -3.55 10.60
N ASP A 92 -4.08 -4.24 11.28
CA ASP A 92 -3.81 -5.56 11.85
C ASP A 92 -4.04 -6.68 10.82
N ARG A 93 -5.29 -7.06 10.58
CA ARG A 93 -5.64 -8.16 9.66
C ARG A 93 -5.56 -7.77 8.19
N GLU A 94 -5.40 -6.50 7.88
CA GLU A 94 -5.14 -6.00 6.52
C GLU A 94 -3.87 -6.60 5.90
N VAL A 95 -2.95 -7.13 6.71
CA VAL A 95 -1.80 -7.91 6.25
C VAL A 95 -2.26 -9.14 5.44
N LEU A 96 -3.33 -9.80 5.84
CA LEU A 96 -3.90 -10.96 5.14
C LEU A 96 -4.53 -10.58 3.78
N ASP A 97 -5.02 -9.34 3.67
CA ASP A 97 -5.60 -8.84 2.42
C ASP A 97 -4.51 -8.53 1.40
N LEU A 98 -3.43 -7.88 1.87
CA LEU A 98 -2.25 -7.64 1.04
C LEU A 98 -1.60 -8.94 0.61
N GLU A 99 -1.51 -9.92 1.50
CA GLU A 99 -1.01 -11.26 1.20
C GLU A 99 -1.81 -11.94 0.06
N ALA A 100 -3.14 -11.83 0.10
CA ALA A 100 -3.98 -12.37 -0.97
C ALA A 100 -3.72 -11.66 -2.32
N ALA A 101 -3.49 -10.35 -2.30
CA ALA A 101 -3.16 -9.57 -3.51
C ALA A 101 -1.75 -9.90 -4.05
N VAL A 102 -0.77 -10.10 -3.17
CA VAL A 102 0.60 -10.52 -3.54
C VAL A 102 0.57 -11.91 -4.17
N ARG A 103 -0.12 -12.87 -3.56
CA ARG A 103 -0.28 -14.21 -4.14
C ARG A 103 -0.95 -14.18 -5.51
N TRP A 104 -2.01 -13.36 -5.66
CA TRP A 104 -2.64 -13.22 -6.96
C TRP A 104 -1.69 -12.66 -8.02
N ALA A 105 -0.79 -11.72 -7.67
CA ALA A 105 0.23 -11.26 -8.59
C ALA A 105 1.18 -12.39 -9.03
N TRP A 106 1.60 -13.26 -8.12
CA TRP A 106 2.38 -14.47 -8.46
C TRP A 106 1.59 -15.45 -9.33
N ASP A 107 0.30 -15.67 -9.02
CA ASP A 107 -0.58 -16.56 -9.80
C ASP A 107 -0.84 -16.03 -11.23
N LEU A 108 -0.78 -14.72 -11.45
CA LEU A 108 -0.82 -14.10 -12.77
C LEU A 108 0.47 -14.34 -13.60
N GLY A 109 1.49 -14.95 -13.00
CA GLY A 109 2.74 -15.33 -13.67
C GLY A 109 3.82 -14.26 -13.69
N TYR A 110 3.72 -13.22 -12.86
CA TYR A 110 4.80 -12.26 -12.70
C TYR A 110 6.01 -12.91 -12.02
N GLU A 111 7.21 -12.56 -12.48
CA GLU A 111 8.49 -13.08 -11.97
C GLU A 111 9.06 -12.26 -10.83
N ARG A 112 8.54 -11.04 -10.65
CA ARG A 112 8.85 -10.14 -9.53
C ARG A 112 7.58 -9.46 -9.04
N VAL A 113 7.43 -9.38 -7.72
CA VAL A 113 6.30 -8.73 -7.07
C VAL A 113 6.79 -7.74 -6.03
N CYS A 114 6.48 -6.45 -6.23
CA CYS A 114 6.83 -5.39 -5.29
C CYS A 114 5.57 -4.76 -4.70
N THR A 115 5.63 -4.28 -3.46
CA THR A 115 4.50 -3.61 -2.80
C THR A 115 4.73 -2.11 -2.68
N LEU A 116 3.69 -1.33 -2.96
CA LEU A 116 3.64 0.12 -2.77
C LEU A 116 2.46 0.46 -1.86
N GLY A 117 2.74 0.87 -0.63
CA GLY A 117 1.72 1.23 0.33
C GLY A 117 1.64 2.72 0.62
N PHE A 118 0.42 3.23 0.83
CA PHE A 118 0.15 4.62 1.18
C PHE A 118 -0.49 4.72 2.58
N SER A 119 0.03 5.59 3.46
CA SER A 119 -0.52 5.83 4.80
C SER A 119 -0.75 4.52 5.58
N MET A 120 -1.98 4.13 5.90
CA MET A 120 -2.30 2.83 6.49
C MET A 120 -1.73 1.68 5.64
N GLY A 121 -1.87 1.74 4.32
CA GLY A 121 -1.32 0.73 3.41
C GLY A 121 0.20 0.64 3.48
N ALA A 122 0.91 1.74 3.75
CA ALA A 122 2.35 1.72 3.99
C ALA A 122 2.72 0.96 5.28
N ALA A 123 1.97 1.18 6.36
CA ALA A 123 2.14 0.41 7.59
C ALA A 123 1.88 -1.08 7.39
N VAL A 124 0.84 -1.41 6.61
CA VAL A 124 0.50 -2.80 6.25
C VAL A 124 1.59 -3.43 5.38
N ALA A 125 2.11 -2.71 4.37
CA ALA A 125 3.18 -3.22 3.49
C ALA A 125 4.47 -3.51 4.26
N VAL A 126 4.87 -2.63 5.18
CA VAL A 126 6.03 -2.84 6.08
C VAL A 126 5.81 -4.07 6.97
N ARG A 127 4.61 -4.20 7.57
CA ARG A 127 4.31 -5.37 8.41
C ARG A 127 4.24 -6.66 7.59
N HIS A 128 3.63 -6.63 6.43
CA HIS A 128 3.54 -7.77 5.53
C HIS A 128 4.95 -8.29 5.16
N ALA A 129 5.82 -7.41 4.68
CA ALA A 129 7.17 -7.81 4.30
C ALA A 129 8.00 -8.32 5.48
N GLY A 130 7.86 -7.72 6.67
CA GLY A 130 8.56 -8.19 7.87
C GLY A 130 8.02 -9.49 8.47
N LEU A 131 6.83 -9.95 8.06
CA LEU A 131 6.19 -11.17 8.55
C LEU A 131 6.24 -12.32 7.54
N HIS A 132 6.17 -12.03 6.22
CA HIS A 132 5.98 -13.05 5.17
C HIS A 132 7.16 -13.17 4.20
N HIS A 133 7.93 -12.10 3.93
CA HIS A 133 9.09 -12.11 3.01
C HIS A 133 8.78 -12.57 1.57
N GLU A 134 7.54 -12.40 1.09
CA GLU A 134 7.08 -12.91 -0.20
C GLU A 134 7.08 -11.84 -1.31
N VAL A 135 7.85 -10.77 -1.12
CA VAL A 135 7.96 -9.66 -2.09
C VAL A 135 9.42 -9.30 -2.33
N ASP A 136 9.72 -8.79 -3.54
CA ASP A 136 11.08 -8.44 -3.96
C ASP A 136 11.54 -7.05 -3.53
N ALA A 137 10.60 -6.13 -3.29
CA ALA A 137 10.89 -4.80 -2.73
C ALA A 137 9.61 -4.15 -2.14
N VAL A 138 9.80 -3.21 -1.24
CA VAL A 138 8.72 -2.48 -0.56
C VAL A 138 8.94 -0.98 -0.67
N ALA A 139 7.91 -0.23 -1.08
CA ALA A 139 7.87 1.22 -0.94
C ALA A 139 6.75 1.65 0.02
N ALA A 140 7.11 2.36 1.08
CA ALA A 140 6.20 2.84 2.13
C ALA A 140 6.08 4.37 2.06
N VAL A 141 4.93 4.89 1.60
CA VAL A 141 4.70 6.32 1.36
C VAL A 141 3.82 6.91 2.45
N SER A 142 4.27 7.95 3.14
CA SER A 142 3.54 8.66 4.21
C SER A 142 3.02 7.73 5.31
N GLY A 143 3.77 6.67 5.65
CA GLY A 143 3.35 5.66 6.62
C GLY A 143 3.57 6.07 8.08
N PRO A 144 2.70 5.64 9.02
CA PRO A 144 2.97 5.74 10.45
C PRO A 144 4.04 4.72 10.86
N SER A 145 4.97 5.12 11.74
CA SER A 145 5.92 4.18 12.36
C SER A 145 5.34 3.45 13.57
N ARG A 146 4.31 4.01 14.20
CA ARG A 146 3.70 3.51 15.44
C ARG A 146 2.19 3.69 15.44
N TRP A 147 1.52 2.88 16.24
CA TRP A 147 0.09 2.99 16.51
C TRP A 147 -0.23 4.14 17.49
N TYR A 148 -1.51 4.47 17.61
CA TYR A 148 -2.06 5.44 18.58
C TYR A 148 -1.48 6.85 18.52
N TYR A 149 -0.89 7.26 17.36
CA TYR A 149 -0.42 8.62 17.20
C TYR A 149 -1.59 9.59 17.06
N ARG A 150 -1.64 10.61 17.94
CA ARG A 150 -2.68 11.66 18.00
C ARG A 150 -2.11 13.08 17.99
N GLY A 151 -0.85 13.24 17.59
CA GLY A 151 -0.15 14.53 17.65
C GLY A 151 -0.75 15.60 16.72
N THR A 152 -1.40 15.20 15.63
CA THR A 152 -1.98 16.13 14.66
C THR A 152 -3.51 16.15 14.71
N THR A 153 -4.12 17.25 14.21
CA THR A 153 -5.58 17.36 14.14
C THR A 153 -6.22 16.31 13.22
N PRO A 154 -5.68 16.03 12.00
CA PRO A 154 -6.21 14.95 11.18
C PRO A 154 -6.19 13.60 11.89
N MET A 155 -5.10 13.26 12.60
CA MET A 155 -5.00 11.98 13.30
C MET A 155 -5.96 11.90 14.50
N ARG A 156 -6.18 12.98 15.24
CA ARG A 156 -7.22 13.00 16.28
C ARG A 156 -8.62 12.73 15.70
N ARG A 157 -8.93 13.28 14.52
CA ARG A 157 -10.20 13.01 13.81
C ARG A 157 -10.29 11.55 13.35
N ALA A 158 -9.20 11.00 12.79
CA ALA A 158 -9.14 9.59 12.40
C ALA A 158 -9.39 8.66 13.60
N HIS A 159 -8.73 8.90 14.74
CA HIS A 159 -8.96 8.14 15.97
C HIS A 159 -10.40 8.25 16.48
N TRP A 160 -11.02 9.44 16.37
CA TRP A 160 -12.44 9.58 16.72
C TRP A 160 -13.34 8.71 15.82
N VAL A 161 -13.07 8.67 14.50
CA VAL A 161 -13.81 7.82 13.56
C VAL A 161 -13.62 6.33 13.89
N ILE A 162 -12.42 5.93 14.26
CA ILE A 162 -12.08 4.52 14.54
C ILE A 162 -12.67 4.06 15.88
N GLU A 163 -12.48 4.85 16.93
CA GLU A 163 -12.70 4.38 18.31
C GLU A 163 -14.12 4.60 18.81
N ARG A 164 -14.85 5.59 18.26
CA ARG A 164 -16.19 5.95 18.76
C ARG A 164 -17.31 5.28 17.95
N PRO A 165 -18.38 4.76 18.60
CA PRO A 165 -19.50 4.18 17.88
C PRO A 165 -20.11 5.12 16.83
N LEU A 166 -20.31 6.39 17.19
CA LEU A 166 -20.78 7.41 16.25
C LEU A 166 -19.77 7.68 15.12
N GLY A 167 -18.48 7.66 15.45
CA GLY A 167 -17.39 7.78 14.46
C GLY A 167 -17.44 6.63 13.47
N ARG A 168 -17.58 5.39 13.93
CA ARG A 168 -17.71 4.22 13.05
C ARG A 168 -18.97 4.28 12.16
N LEU A 169 -20.08 4.84 12.68
CA LEU A 169 -21.27 5.09 11.86
C LEU A 169 -20.96 6.10 10.74
N VAL A 170 -20.27 7.20 11.04
CA VAL A 170 -19.80 8.17 10.03
C VAL A 170 -18.84 7.49 9.04
N GLY A 171 -17.90 6.67 9.51
CA GLY A 171 -17.03 5.84 8.67
C GLY A 171 -17.81 5.02 7.67
N ARG A 172 -18.86 4.32 8.14
CA ARG A 172 -19.70 3.48 7.30
C ARG A 172 -20.53 4.27 6.28
N LEU A 173 -21.18 5.35 6.70
CA LEU A 173 -22.17 6.05 5.87
C LEU A 173 -21.53 7.10 4.94
N ALA A 174 -20.54 7.86 5.44
CA ALA A 174 -19.92 8.95 4.70
C ALA A 174 -18.59 8.55 4.03
N LEU A 175 -17.79 7.71 4.69
CA LEU A 175 -16.47 7.32 4.19
C LEU A 175 -16.49 5.94 3.50
N ARG A 176 -17.63 5.24 3.49
CA ARG A 176 -17.81 3.90 2.91
C ARG A 176 -16.80 2.88 3.45
N THR A 177 -16.46 3.00 4.75
CA THR A 177 -15.53 2.14 5.43
C THR A 177 -16.19 1.53 6.65
N ARG A 178 -16.30 0.21 6.69
CA ARG A 178 -16.76 -0.55 7.85
C ARG A 178 -15.55 -0.79 8.76
N ILE A 179 -15.61 -0.30 9.98
CA ILE A 179 -14.51 -0.42 10.96
C ILE A 179 -14.96 -1.40 12.03
N SER A 180 -14.09 -2.36 12.40
CA SER A 180 -14.38 -3.31 13.49
C SER A 180 -14.67 -2.57 14.80
N ALA A 181 -15.62 -3.09 15.53
CA ALA A 181 -15.89 -2.62 16.89
C ALA A 181 -14.92 -3.25 17.91
N ASP A 182 -14.33 -4.38 17.54
CA ASP A 182 -13.35 -5.09 18.36
C ASP A 182 -12.04 -4.31 18.35
N GLY A 183 -11.46 -4.11 19.50
CA GLY A 183 -10.11 -3.58 19.62
C GLY A 183 -9.07 -4.62 19.21
N TRP A 184 -7.81 -4.19 19.16
CA TRP A 184 -6.70 -5.13 19.01
C TRP A 184 -6.47 -5.91 20.31
N ASP A 185 -6.43 -7.24 20.24
CA ASP A 185 -6.08 -8.12 21.35
C ASP A 185 -5.41 -9.39 20.79
N PRO A 186 -4.07 -9.51 20.91
CA PRO A 186 -3.14 -8.46 21.37
C PRO A 186 -3.00 -7.28 20.41
N VAL A 187 -2.45 -6.16 20.89
CA VAL A 187 -2.05 -5.05 19.99
C VAL A 187 -0.97 -5.56 19.03
N PRO A 188 -1.17 -5.41 17.71
CA PRO A 188 -0.19 -5.88 16.74
C PRO A 188 1.12 -5.08 16.83
N GLU A 189 2.24 -5.74 16.54
CA GLU A 189 3.54 -5.07 16.47
C GLU A 189 3.47 -3.88 15.50
N PRO A 190 3.89 -2.68 15.94
CA PRO A 190 3.86 -1.51 15.08
C PRO A 190 4.93 -1.60 13.97
N PRO A 191 4.78 -0.84 12.86
CA PRO A 191 5.69 -0.94 11.71
C PRO A 191 7.17 -0.84 12.07
N HIS A 192 7.57 0.04 12.99
CA HIS A 192 8.98 0.20 13.34
C HIS A 192 9.57 -0.99 14.12
N GLU A 193 8.76 -1.80 14.78
CA GLU A 193 9.25 -2.99 15.50
C GLU A 193 9.47 -4.19 14.56
N VAL A 194 8.77 -4.22 13.42
CA VAL A 194 8.94 -5.27 12.41
C VAL A 194 9.91 -4.88 11.29
N ALA A 195 10.24 -3.59 11.15
CA ALA A 195 11.01 -3.07 10.03
C ALA A 195 12.38 -3.74 9.81
N ALA A 196 13.09 -4.10 10.88
CA ALA A 196 14.38 -4.79 10.78
C ALA A 196 14.27 -6.19 10.15
N ARG A 197 13.10 -6.84 10.27
CA ARG A 197 12.85 -8.18 9.73
C ARG A 197 12.60 -8.18 8.22
N ILE A 198 12.45 -7.03 7.58
CA ILE A 198 12.26 -6.92 6.12
C ILE A 198 13.52 -7.36 5.38
N SER A 199 14.70 -7.07 5.94
CA SER A 199 15.97 -7.48 5.34
C SER A 199 16.01 -8.99 5.06
N PRO A 200 16.50 -9.44 3.89
CA PRO A 200 17.25 -8.67 2.88
C PRO A 200 16.40 -7.97 1.80
N VAL A 201 15.08 -7.94 1.94
CA VAL A 201 14.18 -7.26 0.98
C VAL A 201 14.41 -5.74 1.04
N PRO A 202 14.67 -5.04 -0.11
CA PRO A 202 14.86 -3.61 -0.13
C PRO A 202 13.62 -2.82 0.34
N LEU A 203 13.82 -1.84 1.21
CA LEU A 203 12.80 -0.95 1.74
C LEU A 203 13.06 0.51 1.35
N LEU A 204 12.13 1.11 0.60
CA LEU A 204 12.07 2.54 0.35
C LEU A 204 11.02 3.19 1.25
N ILE A 205 11.43 4.19 2.02
CA ILE A 205 10.53 5.04 2.80
C ILE A 205 10.45 6.39 2.12
N VAL A 206 9.26 6.85 1.75
CA VAL A 206 9.02 8.15 1.12
C VAL A 206 8.10 8.99 2.00
N HIS A 207 8.50 10.21 2.33
CA HIS A 207 7.71 11.08 3.19
C HIS A 207 7.81 12.53 2.78
N GLY A 208 6.70 13.26 2.85
CA GLY A 208 6.66 14.68 2.54
C GLY A 208 6.88 15.57 3.77
N ASP A 209 7.62 16.66 3.63
CA ASP A 209 7.81 17.65 4.70
C ASP A 209 6.56 18.50 4.96
N ALA A 210 5.59 18.47 4.02
CA ALA A 210 4.28 19.13 4.17
C ALA A 210 3.15 18.17 4.61
N ASP A 211 3.48 16.97 5.06
CA ASP A 211 2.49 16.00 5.54
C ASP A 211 1.84 16.49 6.84
N ARG A 212 0.51 16.68 6.80
CA ARG A 212 -0.28 17.17 7.94
C ARG A 212 -0.78 16.06 8.86
N TYR A 213 -0.65 14.78 8.45
CA TYR A 213 -1.06 13.63 9.25
C TYR A 213 0.09 13.13 10.11
N PHE A 214 1.24 12.87 9.51
CA PHE A 214 2.41 12.35 10.18
C PHE A 214 3.61 13.28 9.96
N PRO A 215 4.24 13.80 11.03
CA PRO A 215 5.49 14.53 10.92
C PRO A 215 6.64 13.61 10.49
N LEU A 216 7.75 14.19 10.02
CA LEU A 216 8.94 13.48 9.54
C LEU A 216 9.49 12.45 10.54
N GLU A 217 9.29 12.69 11.84
CA GLU A 217 9.71 11.75 12.91
C GLU A 217 9.22 10.31 12.66
N HIS A 218 8.09 10.12 11.96
CA HIS A 218 7.59 8.78 11.63
C HIS A 218 8.47 8.10 10.58
N ALA A 219 8.84 8.80 9.53
CA ALA A 219 9.72 8.29 8.49
C ALA A 219 11.14 8.02 9.03
N GLU A 220 11.68 8.96 9.79
CA GLU A 220 12.99 8.87 10.44
C GLU A 220 13.06 7.67 11.42
N LYS A 221 12.01 7.50 12.24
CA LYS A 221 11.93 6.38 13.17
C LYS A 221 11.83 5.04 12.44
N LEU A 222 11.04 4.96 11.36
CA LEU A 222 10.93 3.76 10.56
C LEU A 222 12.28 3.42 9.89
N TYR A 223 12.94 4.43 9.31
CA TYR A 223 14.24 4.27 8.68
C TYR A 223 15.31 3.84 9.68
N ALA A 224 15.35 4.45 10.86
CA ALA A 224 16.29 4.09 11.91
C ALA A 224 16.12 2.64 12.41
N ALA A 225 14.88 2.14 12.41
CA ALA A 225 14.56 0.79 12.86
C ALA A 225 14.78 -0.30 11.79
N ALA A 226 14.73 0.04 10.51
CA ALA A 226 14.94 -0.90 9.43
C ALA A 226 16.43 -1.32 9.29
N ALA A 227 16.65 -2.57 8.84
CA ALA A 227 17.97 -3.04 8.43
C ALA A 227 18.20 -2.76 6.93
N GLU A 228 19.46 -2.86 6.48
CA GLU A 228 19.81 -2.74 5.04
C GLU A 228 19.26 -3.93 4.21
N PRO A 229 18.95 -3.72 2.91
CA PRO A 229 19.05 -2.46 2.16
C PRO A 229 17.82 -1.56 2.38
N LYS A 230 18.05 -0.27 2.62
CA LYS A 230 17.00 0.70 2.88
C LYS A 230 17.33 2.09 2.34
N GLU A 231 16.28 2.83 1.93
CA GLU A 231 16.41 4.23 1.52
C GLU A 231 15.34 5.10 2.18
N LEU A 232 15.65 6.37 2.39
CA LEU A 232 14.71 7.39 2.87
C LEU A 232 14.72 8.58 1.92
N TRP A 233 13.56 8.87 1.34
CA TRP A 233 13.34 10.06 0.51
C TRP A 233 12.42 11.03 1.25
N ILE A 234 12.94 12.22 1.57
CA ILE A 234 12.14 13.33 2.09
C ILE A 234 11.84 14.26 0.91
N GLU A 235 10.56 14.37 0.56
CA GLU A 235 10.11 15.11 -0.62
C GLU A 235 9.60 16.48 -0.23
N PRO A 236 10.26 17.57 -0.71
CA PRO A 236 9.87 18.93 -0.38
C PRO A 236 8.47 19.29 -0.91
N GLY A 237 7.63 19.86 -0.07
CA GLY A 237 6.28 20.28 -0.40
C GLY A 237 5.28 19.13 -0.63
N PHE A 238 5.70 17.86 -0.55
CA PHE A 238 4.81 16.74 -0.66
C PHE A 238 3.90 16.66 0.58
N GLY A 239 2.61 16.51 0.33
CA GLY A 239 1.61 16.36 1.38
C GLY A 239 1.45 14.90 1.81
N HIS A 240 0.17 14.45 1.98
CA HIS A 240 -0.10 13.13 2.52
C HIS A 240 -0.59 12.14 1.46
N ALA A 241 0.15 11.05 1.31
CA ALA A 241 -0.24 9.79 0.68
C ALA A 241 -0.81 9.94 -0.78
N GLU A 242 -1.73 9.05 -1.16
CA GLU A 242 -2.22 8.87 -2.53
C GLU A 242 -2.93 10.08 -3.13
N THR A 243 -3.42 11.00 -2.31
CA THR A 243 -4.11 12.21 -2.79
C THR A 243 -3.15 13.34 -3.14
N ALA A 244 -1.94 13.31 -2.61
CA ALA A 244 -0.94 14.37 -2.77
C ALA A 244 0.26 13.96 -3.64
N VAL A 245 0.49 12.65 -3.83
CA VAL A 245 1.65 12.15 -4.58
C VAL A 245 1.61 12.63 -6.05
N PRO A 246 2.65 13.34 -6.55
CA PRO A 246 2.72 13.76 -7.94
C PRO A 246 3.21 12.62 -8.85
N ASP A 247 2.94 12.74 -10.17
CA ASP A 247 3.24 11.68 -11.13
C ASP A 247 4.74 11.43 -11.32
N ASP A 248 5.56 12.46 -11.22
CA ASP A 248 7.02 12.34 -11.31
C ASP A 248 7.59 11.55 -10.13
N LEU A 249 7.09 11.78 -8.91
CA LEU A 249 7.47 11.00 -7.74
C LEU A 249 7.01 9.54 -7.88
N LEU A 250 5.81 9.28 -8.40
CA LEU A 250 5.34 7.92 -8.68
C LEU A 250 6.25 7.19 -9.68
N ARG A 251 6.67 7.88 -10.76
CA ARG A 251 7.61 7.28 -11.73
C ARG A 251 8.98 6.98 -11.11
N ARG A 252 9.49 7.86 -10.24
CA ARG A 252 10.74 7.61 -9.49
C ARG A 252 10.62 6.41 -8.57
N ILE A 253 9.52 6.30 -7.82
CA ILE A 253 9.25 5.13 -6.95
C ILE A 253 9.15 3.86 -7.80
N ALA A 254 8.41 3.89 -8.91
CA ALA A 254 8.27 2.74 -9.80
C ALA A 254 9.62 2.29 -10.39
N ALA A 255 10.45 3.23 -10.82
CA ALA A 255 11.79 2.94 -11.33
C ALA A 255 12.69 2.32 -10.24
N TRP A 256 12.61 2.82 -9.00
CA TRP A 256 13.32 2.24 -7.87
C TRP A 256 12.86 0.80 -7.60
N LEU A 257 11.54 0.55 -7.51
CA LEU A 257 10.99 -0.80 -7.32
C LEU A 257 11.39 -1.76 -8.45
N ALA A 258 11.48 -1.27 -9.68
CA ALA A 258 11.90 -2.09 -10.81
C ALA A 258 13.38 -2.52 -10.75
N THR A 259 14.24 -1.75 -10.09
CA THR A 259 15.69 -1.98 -10.04
C THR A 259 16.20 -2.48 -8.68
N ALA A 260 15.43 -2.34 -7.61
CA ALA A 260 15.80 -2.77 -6.25
C ALA A 260 16.08 -4.29 -6.21
N ARG A 261 17.17 -4.68 -5.55
CA ARG A 261 17.64 -6.07 -5.39
C ARG A 261 18.28 -6.26 -4.00
#